data_2c6af3793f5405df2c35ddf70611496e
#
_entry.id   2c6af3793f5405df2c35ddf70611496e
#
_cell.length_a   1.000
_cell.length_b   1.000
_cell.length_c   1.000
_cell.angle_alpha   90.00
_cell.angle_beta   90.00
_cell.angle_gamma   90.00
#
_symmetry.space_group_name_H-M   'P 1'
#
loop_
_entity.id
_entity.type
_entity.pdbx_description
1 polymer ?
#
loop_
_entity_poly.entity_id
_entity_poly.type
_entity_poly.pdbx_seq_one_letter_code
_entity_poly.pdbx_strand_id
1 'polypeptide(L)'
;IAIIPLTGLTTESAPSAWYRGNRVMVISSQSTEYAQQSPWLAVIGIPLSAKASAEQLMKADGQRFPFRIKDKAYKEQRLTVTNKRHVNPNKQDLQRYKREKDEMVAAFKSWSSPAINGLDFVLPASGRFSSPFGLKRFFNDQPRNPHSGLDIAGGQGGDINAPSAGKVVAVGEYFFNGNTVIL
;
A
#
# COMPACT_ATOMS: atom_id res chain seq x y z
N ILE A 1 6.51 4.05 -4.43
CA ILE A 1 7.04 2.72 -4.73
C ILE A 1 8.43 2.82 -5.29
N ALA A 2 9.22 1.74 -5.21
CA ALA A 2 10.42 1.53 -5.98
C ALA A 2 10.25 0.28 -6.83
N ILE A 3 10.73 0.32 -8.08
CA ILE A 3 10.80 -0.82 -8.98
C ILE A 3 12.28 -1.13 -9.17
N ILE A 4 12.70 -2.33 -8.80
CA ILE A 4 14.10 -2.73 -8.77
C ILE A 4 14.31 -3.91 -9.72
N PRO A 5 15.04 -3.73 -10.83
CA PRO A 5 15.47 -4.86 -11.66
C PRO A 5 16.38 -5.80 -10.87
N LEU A 6 16.06 -7.09 -10.85
CA LEU A 6 16.84 -8.11 -10.13
C LEU A 6 17.98 -8.62 -11.03
N THR A 7 18.89 -7.73 -11.37
CA THR A 7 20.02 -8.01 -12.25
C THR A 7 20.89 -9.13 -11.68
N GLY A 8 21.30 -10.07 -12.53
CA GLY A 8 22.09 -11.24 -12.13
C GLY A 8 21.27 -12.41 -11.58
N LEU A 9 19.96 -12.28 -11.41
CA LEU A 9 19.06 -13.39 -11.12
C LEU A 9 18.39 -13.87 -12.42
N THR A 10 18.73 -15.09 -12.84
CA THR A 10 18.24 -15.71 -14.09
C THR A 10 17.42 -16.97 -13.80
N THR A 11 16.72 -16.99 -12.67
CA THR A 11 15.89 -18.11 -12.26
C THR A 11 14.69 -18.30 -13.20
N GLU A 12 14.28 -19.56 -13.44
CA GLU A 12 13.10 -19.87 -14.26
C GLU A 12 11.78 -19.41 -13.60
N SER A 13 11.76 -19.35 -12.28
CA SER A 13 10.62 -18.88 -11.49
C SER A 13 10.94 -17.58 -10.75
N ALA A 14 9.90 -16.84 -10.40
CA ALA A 14 10.05 -15.58 -9.67
C ALA A 14 10.82 -15.78 -8.35
N PRO A 15 11.96 -15.07 -8.16
CA PRO A 15 12.74 -15.18 -6.94
C PRO A 15 11.99 -14.65 -5.72
N SER A 16 12.33 -15.15 -4.54
CA SER A 16 11.78 -14.62 -3.29
C SER A 16 12.53 -13.36 -2.88
N ALA A 17 11.81 -12.24 -2.74
CA ALA A 17 12.39 -10.95 -2.36
C ALA A 17 11.83 -10.43 -1.05
N TRP A 18 12.68 -9.70 -0.30
CA TRP A 18 12.38 -9.21 1.04
C TRP A 18 12.91 -7.79 1.26
N TYR A 19 12.06 -6.94 1.80
CA TYR A 19 12.44 -5.59 2.22
C TYR A 19 11.95 -5.33 3.65
N ARG A 20 12.85 -4.97 4.56
CA ARG A 20 12.58 -4.68 5.97
C ARG A 20 11.77 -5.81 6.67
N GLY A 21 12.11 -7.06 6.35
CA GLY A 21 11.44 -8.24 6.93
C GLY A 21 10.07 -8.60 6.31
N ASN A 22 9.60 -7.84 5.34
CA ASN A 22 8.36 -8.14 4.62
C ASN A 22 8.67 -8.70 3.23
N ARG A 23 7.85 -9.65 2.80
CA ARG A 23 7.93 -10.18 1.44
C ARG A 23 7.55 -9.10 0.42
N VAL A 24 8.25 -9.09 -0.70
CA VAL A 24 8.10 -8.11 -1.78
C VAL A 24 7.52 -8.80 -3.01
N MET A 25 6.61 -8.12 -3.69
CA MET A 25 6.08 -8.59 -4.97
C MET A 25 7.20 -8.65 -6.00
N VAL A 26 7.30 -9.77 -6.71
CA VAL A 26 8.20 -9.96 -7.86
C VAL A 26 7.36 -10.32 -9.07
N ILE A 27 7.58 -9.61 -10.17
CA ILE A 27 6.87 -9.78 -11.43
C ILE A 27 7.85 -10.00 -12.59
N SER A 28 7.38 -10.58 -13.69
CA SER A 28 8.15 -10.63 -14.94
C SER A 28 8.36 -9.23 -15.50
N SER A 29 9.54 -8.99 -16.06
CA SER A 29 9.88 -7.72 -16.72
C SER A 29 9.54 -7.72 -18.23
N GLN A 30 9.13 -8.84 -18.80
CA GLN A 30 9.04 -9.05 -20.27
C GLN A 30 8.25 -7.98 -21.02
N SER A 31 7.20 -7.42 -20.41
CA SER A 31 6.36 -6.38 -20.99
C SER A 31 6.67 -4.98 -20.45
N THR A 32 7.87 -4.75 -19.96
CA THR A 32 8.28 -3.48 -19.34
C THR A 32 9.55 -2.93 -20.01
N GLU A 33 9.85 -1.65 -19.72
CA GLU A 33 11.11 -1.02 -20.15
C GLU A 33 12.38 -1.68 -19.56
N TYR A 34 12.22 -2.54 -18.56
CA TYR A 34 13.33 -3.24 -17.88
C TYR A 34 13.64 -4.62 -18.48
N ALA A 35 12.93 -5.07 -19.51
CA ALA A 35 13.07 -6.42 -20.09
C ALA A 35 14.51 -6.78 -20.49
N GLN A 36 15.28 -5.79 -20.96
CA GLN A 36 16.68 -5.99 -21.35
C GLN A 36 17.66 -5.98 -20.15
N GLN A 37 17.21 -5.58 -18.96
CA GLN A 37 18.07 -5.46 -17.79
C GLN A 37 17.99 -6.69 -16.88
N SER A 38 16.81 -7.27 -16.73
CA SER A 38 16.56 -8.41 -15.85
C SER A 38 15.24 -9.08 -16.22
N PRO A 39 15.13 -10.41 -16.13
CA PRO A 39 13.84 -11.11 -16.32
C PRO A 39 12.83 -10.81 -15.20
N TRP A 40 13.29 -10.29 -14.04
CA TRP A 40 12.46 -10.09 -12.87
C TRP A 40 12.57 -8.67 -12.31
N LEU A 41 11.44 -8.14 -11.83
CA LEU A 41 11.34 -6.85 -11.14
C LEU A 41 10.77 -7.04 -9.75
N ALA A 42 11.42 -6.48 -8.74
CA ALA A 42 10.82 -6.33 -7.42
C ALA A 42 10.06 -5.01 -7.32
N VAL A 43 8.82 -5.06 -6.85
CA VAL A 43 7.95 -3.89 -6.63
C VAL A 43 7.81 -3.65 -5.14
N ILE A 44 8.44 -2.57 -4.66
CA ILE A 44 8.57 -2.27 -3.23
C ILE A 44 7.66 -1.12 -2.83
N GLY A 45 6.74 -1.36 -1.90
CA GLY A 45 6.00 -0.30 -1.21
C GLY A 45 6.92 0.46 -0.25
N ILE A 46 7.03 1.78 -0.42
CA ILE A 46 7.82 2.64 0.47
C ILE A 46 6.86 3.28 1.49
N PRO A 47 6.99 2.96 2.78
CA PRO A 47 6.12 3.56 3.79
C PRO A 47 6.40 5.06 3.95
N LEU A 48 5.35 5.84 4.23
CA LEU A 48 5.48 7.30 4.43
C LEU A 48 6.40 7.69 5.60
N SER A 49 6.63 6.76 6.53
CA SER A 49 7.59 6.92 7.63
C SER A 49 9.05 6.66 7.23
N ALA A 50 9.31 6.26 5.99
CA ALA A 50 10.67 6.02 5.54
C ALA A 50 11.44 7.34 5.42
N LYS A 51 12.65 7.37 5.97
CA LYS A 51 13.52 8.54 5.87
C LYS A 51 14.08 8.66 4.45
N ALA A 52 14.00 9.86 3.89
CA ALA A 52 14.67 10.20 2.64
C ALA A 52 16.20 10.16 2.78
N SER A 53 16.89 10.07 1.65
CA SER A 53 18.36 10.04 1.54
C SER A 53 19.06 8.83 2.19
N ALA A 54 18.37 8.01 2.96
CA ALA A 54 18.94 6.80 3.49
C ALA A 54 19.06 5.73 2.40
N GLU A 55 20.21 5.09 2.31
CA GLU A 55 20.35 3.87 1.51
C GLU A 55 19.48 2.77 2.09
N GLN A 56 18.73 2.14 1.24
CA GLN A 56 17.87 1.01 1.58
C GLN A 56 18.45 -0.25 0.95
N LEU A 57 18.20 -1.38 1.57
CA LEU A 57 18.66 -2.67 1.10
C LEU A 57 17.50 -3.64 0.99
N MET A 58 17.25 -4.11 -0.22
CA MET A 58 16.38 -5.25 -0.49
C MET A 58 17.24 -6.51 -0.69
N LYS A 59 16.71 -7.67 -0.34
CA LYS A 59 17.34 -8.97 -0.58
C LYS A 59 16.46 -9.81 -1.48
N ALA A 60 17.06 -10.49 -2.44
CA ALA A 60 16.39 -11.50 -3.26
C ALA A 60 17.33 -12.67 -3.50
N ASP A 61 16.89 -13.88 -3.16
CA ASP A 61 17.65 -15.13 -3.29
C ASP A 61 19.13 -15.01 -2.85
N GLY A 62 19.36 -14.42 -1.68
CA GLY A 62 20.68 -14.21 -1.09
C GLY A 62 21.44 -12.98 -1.63
N GLN A 63 21.04 -12.40 -2.74
CA GLN A 63 21.66 -11.18 -3.28
C GLN A 63 21.10 -9.92 -2.63
N ARG A 64 21.87 -8.83 -2.71
CA ARG A 64 21.51 -7.54 -2.12
C ARG A 64 21.35 -6.50 -3.23
N PHE A 65 20.26 -5.76 -3.17
CA PHE A 65 19.88 -4.72 -4.14
C PHE A 65 19.72 -3.38 -3.41
N PRO A 66 20.75 -2.51 -3.43
CA PRO A 66 20.66 -1.21 -2.80
C PRO A 66 19.81 -0.24 -3.64
N PHE A 67 19.06 0.63 -2.96
CA PHE A 67 18.34 1.73 -3.59
C PHE A 67 18.22 2.91 -2.62
N ARG A 68 17.88 4.10 -3.13
CA ARG A 68 17.72 5.30 -2.32
C ARG A 68 16.31 5.85 -2.40
N ILE A 69 15.82 6.34 -1.27
CA ILE A 69 14.54 7.02 -1.17
C ILE A 69 14.80 8.52 -1.37
N LYS A 70 14.11 9.09 -2.36
CA LYS A 70 14.10 10.54 -2.58
C LYS A 70 13.04 11.19 -1.70
N ASP A 71 13.35 12.39 -1.20
CA ASP A 71 12.37 13.19 -0.47
C ASP A 71 11.24 13.64 -1.42
N LYS A 72 10.04 13.73 -0.85
CA LYS A 72 8.86 14.22 -1.56
C LYS A 72 8.05 15.11 -0.64
N ALA A 73 7.86 16.35 -1.06
CA ALA A 73 6.94 17.27 -0.38
C ALA A 73 5.48 16.82 -0.63
N TYR A 74 4.74 16.61 0.45
CA TYR A 74 3.32 16.30 0.41
C TYR A 74 2.50 17.50 0.85
N LYS A 75 1.37 17.73 0.20
CA LYS A 75 0.42 18.79 0.55
C LYS A 75 -0.19 18.56 1.93
N GLU A 76 -0.63 19.64 2.56
CA GLU A 76 -1.35 19.60 3.83
C GLU A 76 -2.84 19.85 3.60
N GLN A 77 -3.67 19.22 4.41
CA GLN A 77 -5.10 19.42 4.48
C GLN A 77 -5.51 19.61 5.93
N ARG A 78 -6.16 20.73 6.22
CA ARG A 78 -6.72 21.03 7.53
C ARG A 78 -8.23 20.95 7.44
N LEU A 79 -8.83 20.12 8.28
CA LEU A 79 -10.27 19.87 8.30
C LEU A 79 -10.83 20.10 9.69
N THR A 80 -11.97 20.78 9.75
CA THR A 80 -12.78 20.82 10.97
C THR A 80 -13.73 19.63 10.94
N VAL A 81 -13.55 18.73 11.89
CA VAL A 81 -14.38 17.52 12.02
C VAL A 81 -15.37 17.74 13.15
N THR A 82 -16.66 17.71 12.84
CA THR A 82 -17.76 17.88 13.82
C THR A 82 -17.96 16.65 14.68
N ASN A 83 -17.76 15.45 14.13
CA ASN A 83 -17.83 14.21 14.89
C ASN A 83 -16.58 14.03 15.77
N LYS A 84 -16.65 14.55 16.99
CA LYS A 84 -15.54 14.46 17.95
C LYS A 84 -15.11 13.03 18.27
N ARG A 85 -16.00 12.04 18.10
CA ARG A 85 -15.72 10.61 18.37
C ARG A 85 -14.64 10.04 17.47
N HIS A 86 -14.56 10.48 16.19
CA HIS A 86 -13.47 10.08 15.28
C HIS A 86 -12.18 10.87 15.54
N VAL A 87 -12.24 12.00 16.22
CA VAL A 87 -11.05 12.80 16.58
C VAL A 87 -10.48 12.32 17.91
N ASN A 88 -11.36 12.11 18.91
CA ASN A 88 -11.02 11.67 20.26
C ASN A 88 -11.92 10.47 20.64
N PRO A 89 -11.56 9.25 20.23
CA PRO A 89 -12.34 8.05 20.51
C PRO A 89 -12.45 7.78 21.99
N ASN A 90 -13.60 7.26 22.44
CA ASN A 90 -13.77 6.82 23.81
C ASN A 90 -13.09 5.45 24.06
N LYS A 91 -13.13 4.96 25.30
CA LYS A 91 -12.48 3.70 25.70
C LYS A 91 -13.01 2.49 24.92
N GLN A 92 -14.32 2.44 24.64
CA GLN A 92 -14.93 1.34 23.88
C GLN A 92 -14.50 1.38 22.43
N ASP A 93 -14.47 2.58 21.82
CA ASP A 93 -13.99 2.77 20.44
C ASP A 93 -12.53 2.36 20.29
N LEU A 94 -11.69 2.69 21.28
CA LEU A 94 -10.28 2.28 21.27
C LEU A 94 -10.11 0.77 21.40
N GLN A 95 -10.94 0.08 22.19
CA GLN A 95 -10.94 -1.38 22.28
C GLN A 95 -11.39 -2.02 20.96
N ARG A 96 -12.46 -1.48 20.34
CA ARG A 96 -12.92 -1.90 19.01
C ARG A 96 -11.81 -1.72 17.99
N TYR A 97 -11.25 -0.53 17.90
CA TYR A 97 -10.16 -0.21 16.96
C TYR A 97 -8.94 -1.12 17.13
N LYS A 98 -8.55 -1.44 18.37
CA LYS A 98 -7.41 -2.32 18.63
C LYS A 98 -7.63 -3.70 18.00
N ARG A 99 -8.79 -4.32 18.23
CA ARG A 99 -9.15 -5.63 17.65
C ARG A 99 -9.17 -5.58 16.13
N GLU A 100 -9.84 -4.56 15.56
CA GLU A 100 -9.94 -4.36 14.12
C GLU A 100 -8.57 -4.12 13.47
N LYS A 101 -7.70 -3.38 14.14
CA LYS A 101 -6.33 -3.16 13.69
C LYS A 101 -5.53 -4.46 13.62
N ASP A 102 -5.66 -5.33 14.62
CA ASP A 102 -4.96 -6.62 14.65
C ASP A 102 -5.43 -7.52 13.49
N GLU A 103 -6.73 -7.52 13.18
CA GLU A 103 -7.31 -8.21 12.03
C GLU A 103 -6.77 -7.67 10.70
N MET A 104 -6.81 -6.35 10.50
CA MET A 104 -6.27 -5.73 9.29
C MET A 104 -4.77 -5.98 9.12
N VAL A 105 -3.99 -5.93 10.20
CA VAL A 105 -2.55 -6.23 10.16
C VAL A 105 -2.31 -7.68 9.76
N ALA A 106 -3.12 -8.63 10.26
CA ALA A 106 -3.03 -10.03 9.85
C ALA A 106 -3.37 -10.20 8.35
N ALA A 107 -4.42 -9.52 7.87
CA ALA A 107 -4.81 -9.52 6.47
C ALA A 107 -3.69 -8.95 5.56
N PHE A 108 -3.09 -7.82 5.93
CA PHE A 108 -1.98 -7.21 5.16
C PHE A 108 -0.68 -8.03 5.18
N LYS A 109 -0.50 -8.92 6.16
CA LYS A 109 0.64 -9.83 6.20
C LYS A 109 0.40 -11.12 5.42
N SER A 110 -0.84 -11.39 5.02
CA SER A 110 -1.14 -12.58 4.22
C SER A 110 -0.43 -12.50 2.88
N TRP A 111 0.05 -13.64 2.42
CA TRP A 111 0.71 -13.78 1.14
C TRP A 111 0.06 -14.94 0.38
N SER A 112 -0.40 -14.69 -0.81
CA SER A 112 -0.83 -15.72 -1.74
C SER A 112 0.11 -15.74 -2.95
N SER A 113 0.31 -16.89 -3.54
CA SER A 113 1.08 -17.07 -4.77
C SER A 113 0.12 -17.31 -5.95
N PRO A 114 -0.68 -16.39 -6.38
CA PRO A 114 -1.13 -16.38 -7.76
C PRO A 114 -0.20 -15.45 -8.51
N ALA A 115 0.09 -15.80 -9.72
CA ALA A 115 0.84 -14.97 -10.63
C ALA A 115 0.04 -13.68 -10.91
N ILE A 116 0.37 -12.60 -10.21
CA ILE A 116 0.10 -11.28 -10.76
C ILE A 116 1.19 -11.08 -11.80
N ASN A 117 0.80 -11.18 -13.06
CA ASN A 117 1.76 -11.15 -14.18
C ASN A 117 2.14 -9.73 -14.60
N GLY A 118 1.70 -8.70 -13.87
CA GLY A 118 1.97 -7.29 -14.19
C GLY A 118 1.46 -6.31 -13.14
N LEU A 119 1.58 -5.03 -13.46
CA LEU A 119 1.09 -3.92 -12.64
C LEU A 119 -0.16 -3.25 -13.26
N ASP A 120 -0.86 -3.98 -14.12
CA ASP A 120 -2.07 -3.50 -14.78
C ASP A 120 -3.25 -3.56 -13.80
N PHE A 121 -3.49 -2.44 -13.13
CA PHE A 121 -4.63 -2.28 -12.23
C PHE A 121 -5.74 -1.50 -12.91
N VAL A 122 -6.98 -1.95 -12.74
CA VAL A 122 -8.16 -1.17 -13.12
C VAL A 122 -8.60 -0.27 -11.96
N LEU A 123 -9.24 0.84 -12.28
CA LEU A 123 -9.82 1.71 -11.25
C LEU A 123 -10.96 0.97 -10.55
N PRO A 124 -10.95 0.90 -9.21
CA PRO A 124 -11.95 0.17 -8.45
C PRO A 124 -13.33 0.84 -8.47
N ALA A 125 -13.41 2.13 -8.75
CA ALA A 125 -14.66 2.88 -8.78
C ALA A 125 -14.60 4.02 -9.79
N SER A 126 -15.75 4.43 -10.30
CA SER A 126 -15.91 5.66 -11.09
C SER A 126 -15.95 6.87 -10.16
N GLY A 127 -15.26 7.95 -10.52
CA GLY A 127 -15.26 9.18 -9.75
C GLY A 127 -13.97 9.99 -9.89
N ARG A 128 -13.98 11.22 -9.37
CA ARG A 128 -12.79 12.06 -9.35
C ARG A 128 -11.85 11.66 -8.19
N PHE A 129 -10.56 11.77 -8.39
CA PHE A 129 -9.59 11.65 -7.31
C PHE A 129 -9.73 12.84 -6.36
N SER A 130 -10.05 12.57 -5.09
CA SER A 130 -10.34 13.61 -4.09
C SER A 130 -9.22 13.83 -3.09
N SER A 131 -8.53 12.78 -2.66
CA SER A 131 -7.39 12.88 -1.75
C SER A 131 -6.23 11.99 -2.22
N PRO A 132 -5.06 12.56 -2.52
CA PRO A 132 -3.92 11.78 -2.99
C PRO A 132 -3.19 11.08 -1.84
N PHE A 133 -2.40 10.07 -2.17
CA PHE A 133 -1.45 9.44 -1.26
C PHE A 133 -0.46 10.45 -0.69
N GLY A 134 -0.16 10.34 0.58
CA GLY A 134 0.81 11.16 1.30
C GLY A 134 0.26 12.47 1.84
N LEU A 135 -1.01 12.82 1.57
CA LEU A 135 -1.62 14.05 2.07
C LEU A 135 -1.52 14.11 3.60
N LYS A 136 -0.86 15.14 4.12
CA LYS A 136 -0.75 15.37 5.56
C LYS A 136 -2.08 15.92 6.07
N ARG A 137 -2.72 15.23 7.02
CA ARG A 137 -4.04 15.61 7.54
C ARG A 137 -3.95 16.16 8.95
N PHE A 138 -4.66 17.26 9.18
CA PHE A 138 -4.88 17.85 10.49
C PHE A 138 -6.40 17.94 10.73
N PHE A 139 -6.86 17.32 11.82
CA PHE A 139 -8.25 17.38 12.24
C PHE A 139 -8.36 18.25 13.49
N ASN A 140 -9.10 19.35 13.39
CA ASN A 140 -9.20 20.33 14.49
C ASN A 140 -7.78 20.72 15.00
N ASP A 141 -6.88 21.04 14.07
CA ASP A 141 -5.47 21.38 14.28
C ASP A 141 -4.60 20.28 14.89
N GLN A 142 -5.14 19.10 15.15
CA GLN A 142 -4.36 17.96 15.61
C GLN A 142 -3.80 17.15 14.43
N PRO A 143 -2.49 16.87 14.40
CA PRO A 143 -1.90 16.06 13.35
C PRO A 143 -2.45 14.64 13.37
N ARG A 144 -2.68 14.07 12.18
CA ARG A 144 -3.10 12.69 11.96
C ARG A 144 -2.08 11.96 11.09
N ASN A 145 -2.20 10.65 11.06
CA ASN A 145 -1.39 9.86 10.12
C ASN A 145 -1.61 10.38 8.70
N PRO A 146 -0.56 10.53 7.89
CA PRO A 146 -0.69 10.88 6.50
C PRO A 146 -1.57 9.89 5.76
N HIS A 147 -2.26 10.36 4.74
CA HIS A 147 -3.13 9.52 3.92
C HIS A 147 -2.32 8.45 3.19
N SER A 148 -2.55 7.18 3.50
CA SER A 148 -1.82 6.03 2.94
C SER A 148 -2.48 5.39 1.72
N GLY A 149 -3.52 6.01 1.17
CA GLY A 149 -4.28 5.54 0.02
C GLY A 149 -4.59 6.64 -0.99
N LEU A 150 -5.50 6.34 -1.89
CA LEU A 150 -6.08 7.25 -2.86
C LEU A 150 -7.60 7.26 -2.66
N ASP A 151 -8.19 8.42 -2.42
CA ASP A 151 -9.65 8.55 -2.31
C ASP A 151 -10.26 8.84 -3.68
N ILE A 152 -11.26 8.05 -4.06
CA ILE A 152 -12.07 8.25 -5.27
C ILE A 152 -13.47 8.64 -4.81
N ALA A 153 -13.90 9.85 -5.17
CA ALA A 153 -15.24 10.36 -4.86
C ALA A 153 -16.25 9.77 -5.84
N GLY A 154 -16.77 8.59 -5.53
CA GLY A 154 -17.88 7.92 -6.20
C GLY A 154 -19.22 8.26 -5.57
N GLY A 155 -20.32 7.96 -6.25
CA GLY A 155 -21.67 8.06 -5.71
C GLY A 155 -21.98 6.94 -4.71
N GLN A 156 -22.88 7.22 -3.77
CA GLN A 156 -23.39 6.19 -2.87
C GLN A 156 -24.13 5.10 -3.67
N GLY A 157 -23.84 3.81 -3.37
CA GLY A 157 -24.42 2.68 -4.10
C GLY A 157 -23.75 2.37 -5.45
N GLY A 158 -22.67 3.10 -5.80
CA GLY A 158 -21.88 2.80 -6.98
C GLY A 158 -21.09 1.49 -6.85
N ASP A 159 -20.82 0.85 -7.99
CA ASP A 159 -20.07 -0.39 -8.04
C ASP A 159 -18.61 -0.19 -7.64
N ILE A 160 -18.09 -1.17 -6.90
CA ILE A 160 -16.67 -1.26 -6.56
C ILE A 160 -16.11 -2.56 -7.12
N ASN A 161 -15.19 -2.42 -8.06
CA ASN A 161 -14.54 -3.54 -8.74
C ASN A 161 -13.21 -3.89 -8.06
N ALA A 162 -12.85 -5.17 -8.06
CA ALA A 162 -11.50 -5.58 -7.68
C ALA A 162 -10.49 -4.95 -8.65
N PRO A 163 -9.49 -4.21 -8.17
CA PRO A 163 -8.53 -3.53 -9.05
C PRO A 163 -7.61 -4.50 -9.80
N SER A 164 -7.52 -5.73 -9.34
CA SER A 164 -6.76 -6.82 -9.96
C SER A 164 -7.31 -8.15 -9.47
N ALA A 165 -6.93 -9.24 -10.12
CA ALA A 165 -7.15 -10.58 -9.61
C ALA A 165 -6.49 -10.73 -8.22
N GLY A 166 -7.18 -11.43 -7.30
CA GLY A 166 -6.69 -11.62 -5.94
C GLY A 166 -7.62 -12.46 -5.10
N LYS A 167 -7.21 -12.70 -3.86
CA LYS A 167 -8.01 -13.39 -2.85
C LYS A 167 -8.53 -12.39 -1.83
N VAL A 168 -9.84 -12.37 -1.60
CA VAL A 168 -10.42 -11.61 -0.49
C VAL A 168 -9.98 -12.24 0.83
N VAL A 169 -9.30 -11.49 1.67
CA VAL A 169 -8.73 -11.94 2.95
C VAL A 169 -9.40 -11.33 4.17
N ALA A 170 -10.10 -10.22 4.02
CA ALA A 170 -10.96 -9.67 5.07
C ALA A 170 -12.12 -8.87 4.46
N VAL A 171 -13.28 -8.92 5.13
CA VAL A 171 -14.47 -8.13 4.83
C VAL A 171 -15.10 -7.71 6.15
N GLY A 172 -15.38 -6.42 6.30
CA GLY A 172 -16.00 -5.94 7.54
C GLY A 172 -16.33 -4.46 7.53
N GLU A 173 -17.04 -4.02 8.57
CA GLU A 173 -17.25 -2.62 8.89
C GLU A 173 -16.31 -2.24 10.04
N TYR A 174 -15.30 -1.42 9.72
CA TYR A 174 -14.27 -1.01 10.68
C TYR A 174 -14.49 0.44 11.14
N PHE A 175 -14.21 0.70 12.42
CA PHE A 175 -14.52 1.98 13.06
C PHE A 175 -13.97 3.21 12.32
N PHE A 176 -12.75 3.14 11.84
CA PHE A 176 -12.14 4.26 11.09
C PHE A 176 -12.23 4.12 9.58
N ASN A 177 -12.36 2.91 9.06
CA ASN A 177 -12.31 2.65 7.62
C ASN A 177 -13.70 2.51 7.00
N GLY A 178 -14.76 2.27 7.82
CA GLY A 178 -16.08 1.93 7.32
C GLY A 178 -16.12 0.56 6.66
N ASN A 179 -17.00 0.39 5.69
CA ASN A 179 -17.10 -0.86 4.93
C ASN A 179 -15.81 -1.10 4.14
N THR A 180 -15.18 -2.23 4.38
CA THR A 180 -13.84 -2.53 3.89
C THR A 180 -13.78 -3.94 3.34
N VAL A 181 -13.15 -4.08 2.19
CA VAL A 181 -12.72 -5.37 1.61
C VAL A 181 -11.22 -5.31 1.42
N ILE A 182 -10.50 -6.30 1.95
CA ILE A 182 -9.05 -6.44 1.74
C ILE A 182 -8.82 -7.61 0.79
N LEU A 183 -8.12 -7.29 -0.28
CA LEU A 183 -7.79 -8.21 -1.35
C LEU A 183 -6.30 -8.49 -1.34
#